data_0887a259c61e859c7b39461ab24b14cd
#
_entry.id   0887a259c61e859c7b39461ab24b14cd
#
_cell.length_a   1.000
_cell.length_b   1.000
_cell.length_c   1.000
_cell.angle_alpha   90.00
_cell.angle_beta   90.00
_cell.angle_gamma   90.00
#
_symmetry.space_group_name_H-M   'P 1'
#
loop_
_entity.id
_entity.type
_entity.pdbx_description
1 polymer ?
#
loop_
_entity_poly.entity_id
_entity_poly.type
_entity_poly.pdbx_seq_one_letter_code
_entity_poly.pdbx_strand_id
1 'polypeptide(L)'
;AFIMVPAWVRDARADLKEVIDKNIRTTSPMQMPFVTHWLNQMEQDKVLNYISHAGFTNSATDKLKIIFVPCYLDGHDGILNKPYYDLLIGMDATVYPSYYEPWGYTPLESIAFGIPTITTDLAGFGLWAKKHVTGNNISEGVAVVNRDDFNYFEVADAITSSILALAGKDKKETAEIRKRSFCLAAKAEWSKFIVYYEEAFRIALEHASKRNN
;
A
#
# COMPACT_ATOMS: atom_id res chain seq x y z
N ALA A 1 -4.61 2.37 11.08
CA ALA A 1 -3.74 2.12 9.93
C ALA A 1 -3.18 0.72 10.00
N PHE A 2 -3.09 0.03 8.88
CA PHE A 2 -2.40 -1.25 8.74
C PHE A 2 -1.05 -1.02 8.07
N ILE A 3 0.01 -1.60 8.64
CA ILE A 3 1.34 -1.67 8.02
C ILE A 3 1.54 -3.13 7.62
N MET A 4 1.44 -3.42 6.31
CA MET A 4 1.51 -4.77 5.76
C MET A 4 2.85 -4.93 5.03
N VAL A 5 3.89 -5.20 5.78
CA VAL A 5 5.27 -5.35 5.27
C VAL A 5 5.85 -6.63 5.84
N PRO A 6 6.24 -7.61 5.02
CA PRO A 6 6.82 -8.86 5.51
C PRO A 6 8.06 -8.63 6.35
N ALA A 7 8.14 -9.33 7.48
CA ALA A 7 9.31 -9.40 8.34
C ALA A 7 9.59 -10.85 8.71
N TRP A 8 10.62 -11.11 9.53
CA TRP A 8 10.98 -12.45 9.93
C TRP A 8 10.07 -12.95 11.05
N VAL A 9 8.90 -13.45 10.67
CA VAL A 9 7.88 -13.99 11.59
C VAL A 9 8.35 -15.27 12.22
N ARG A 10 8.09 -15.41 13.54
CA ARG A 10 8.25 -16.64 14.30
C ARG A 10 6.92 -17.39 14.44
N ASP A 11 5.91 -16.73 15.03
CA ASP A 11 4.61 -17.33 15.34
C ASP A 11 3.48 -16.29 15.29
N ALA A 12 2.27 -16.73 14.97
CA ALA A 12 1.06 -15.95 15.20
C ALA A 12 0.83 -15.75 16.71
N ARG A 13 0.29 -14.62 17.12
CA ARG A 13 0.04 -14.30 18.53
C ARG A 13 -1.21 -14.98 19.06
N ALA A 14 -1.01 -16.05 19.83
CA ALA A 14 -2.10 -16.80 20.44
C ALA A 14 -2.99 -15.96 21.37
N ASP A 15 -2.39 -15.02 22.12
CA ASP A 15 -3.09 -14.08 23.01
C ASP A 15 -4.01 -13.14 22.21
N LEU A 16 -3.53 -12.61 21.08
CA LEU A 16 -4.34 -11.77 20.19
C LEU A 16 -5.47 -12.58 19.53
N LYS A 17 -5.14 -13.79 19.06
CA LYS A 17 -6.12 -14.70 18.47
C LYS A 17 -7.26 -15.02 19.44
N GLU A 18 -6.95 -15.32 20.70
CA GLU A 18 -7.95 -15.59 21.74
C GLU A 18 -8.91 -14.40 21.93
N VAL A 19 -8.37 -13.18 21.96
CA VAL A 19 -9.17 -11.96 22.10
C VAL A 19 -10.11 -11.76 20.90
N ILE A 20 -9.61 -12.02 19.69
CA ILE A 20 -10.41 -11.89 18.46
C ILE A 20 -11.50 -12.97 18.42
N ASP A 21 -11.13 -14.23 18.60
CA ASP A 21 -12.06 -15.37 18.49
C ASP A 21 -13.19 -15.31 19.54
N LYS A 22 -12.86 -14.85 20.74
CA LYS A 22 -13.83 -14.72 21.84
C LYS A 22 -14.53 -13.34 21.87
N ASN A 23 -14.19 -12.45 20.97
CA ASN A 23 -14.68 -11.05 20.92
C ASN A 23 -14.55 -10.34 22.27
N ILE A 24 -13.42 -10.53 22.96
CA ILE A 24 -13.16 -9.95 24.26
C ILE A 24 -12.82 -8.47 24.12
N ARG A 25 -13.56 -7.61 24.83
CA ARG A 25 -13.16 -6.20 24.98
C ARG A 25 -12.15 -6.10 26.11
N THR A 26 -10.87 -5.90 25.76
CA THR A 26 -9.84 -5.67 26.76
C THR A 26 -9.92 -4.26 27.31
N THR A 27 -9.84 -4.09 28.62
CA THR A 27 -9.79 -2.79 29.31
C THR A 27 -8.35 -2.30 29.47
N SER A 28 -7.38 -3.18 29.34
CA SER A 28 -5.95 -2.87 29.45
C SER A 28 -5.27 -3.11 28.10
N PRO A 29 -4.26 -2.31 27.74
CA PRO A 29 -3.45 -2.55 26.55
C PRO A 29 -2.83 -3.94 26.59
N MET A 30 -2.84 -4.63 25.46
CA MET A 30 -2.08 -5.87 25.31
C MET A 30 -0.58 -5.58 25.30
N GLN A 31 0.22 -6.53 25.72
CA GLN A 31 1.66 -6.46 25.52
C GLN A 31 1.95 -6.34 24.02
N MET A 32 2.86 -5.45 23.61
CA MET A 32 3.17 -5.19 22.20
C MET A 32 1.92 -4.94 21.34
N PRO A 33 1.18 -3.85 21.57
CA PRO A 33 -0.18 -3.63 21.03
C PRO A 33 -0.23 -3.37 19.53
N PHE A 34 0.91 -3.36 18.84
CA PHE A 34 1.00 -2.96 17.42
C PHE A 34 1.10 -4.13 16.47
N VAL A 35 1.59 -5.30 16.90
CA VAL A 35 1.99 -6.37 15.99
C VAL A 35 1.09 -7.61 16.12
N THR A 36 0.78 -8.22 14.99
CA THR A 36 -0.07 -9.42 14.92
C THR A 36 0.70 -10.73 15.13
N HIS A 37 2.00 -10.72 14.92
CA HIS A 37 2.86 -11.90 15.01
C HIS A 37 4.12 -11.62 15.82
N TRP A 38 4.60 -12.62 16.53
CA TRP A 38 5.93 -12.56 17.14
C TRP A 38 7.00 -12.65 16.06
N LEU A 39 7.96 -11.74 16.10
CA LEU A 39 9.11 -11.74 15.18
C LEU A 39 10.30 -12.46 15.84
N ASN A 40 11.21 -12.97 15.01
CA ASN A 40 12.45 -13.57 15.50
C ASN A 40 13.34 -12.56 16.25
N GLN A 41 13.26 -11.28 15.87
CA GLN A 41 14.07 -10.19 16.44
C GLN A 41 13.20 -8.96 16.73
N MET A 42 12.27 -9.10 17.69
CA MET A 42 11.32 -8.02 18.05
C MET A 42 12.01 -6.69 18.38
N GLU A 43 13.06 -6.74 19.18
CA GLU A 43 13.76 -5.54 19.66
C GLU A 43 14.57 -4.82 18.58
N GLN A 44 14.90 -5.52 17.50
CA GLN A 44 15.68 -4.98 16.37
C GLN A 44 14.80 -4.57 15.18
N ASP A 45 13.50 -4.83 15.26
CA ASP A 45 12.59 -4.48 14.16
C ASP A 45 12.44 -2.96 14.05
N LYS A 46 12.75 -2.45 12.86
CA LYS A 46 12.78 -0.99 12.60
C LYS A 46 11.38 -0.37 12.64
N VAL A 47 10.35 -1.09 12.23
CA VAL A 47 8.96 -0.59 12.22
C VAL A 47 8.47 -0.45 13.66
N LEU A 48 8.64 -1.49 14.48
CA LEU A 48 8.24 -1.47 15.89
C LEU A 48 9.01 -0.41 16.67
N ASN A 49 10.31 -0.31 16.46
CA ASN A 49 11.15 0.70 17.10
C ASN A 49 10.69 2.11 16.72
N TYR A 50 10.42 2.37 15.45
CA TYR A 50 9.94 3.68 15.00
C TYR A 50 8.57 4.02 15.61
N ILE A 51 7.61 3.10 15.62
CA ILE A 51 6.29 3.29 16.22
C ILE A 51 6.44 3.67 17.71
N SER A 52 7.29 2.96 18.43
CA SER A 52 7.53 3.20 19.85
C SER A 52 8.20 4.55 20.10
N HIS A 53 9.23 4.91 19.32
CA HIS A 53 9.91 6.21 19.44
C HIS A 53 8.99 7.38 19.06
N ALA A 54 8.06 7.17 18.15
CA ALA A 54 7.06 8.18 17.77
C ALA A 54 5.96 8.36 18.84
N GLY A 55 6.01 7.61 19.95
CA GLY A 55 5.12 7.78 21.10
C GLY A 55 3.73 7.20 20.90
N PHE A 56 3.50 6.35 19.89
CA PHE A 56 2.22 5.65 19.75
C PHE A 56 2.08 4.57 20.82
N THR A 57 0.84 4.39 21.31
CA THR A 57 0.55 3.43 22.37
C THR A 57 -0.59 2.46 22.03
N ASN A 58 -1.38 2.75 21.01
CA ASN A 58 -2.65 2.09 20.69
C ASN A 58 -3.65 2.10 21.88
N SER A 59 -3.49 3.02 22.82
CA SER A 59 -4.39 3.17 23.96
C SER A 59 -5.81 3.54 23.51
N ALA A 60 -6.80 3.36 24.38
CA ALA A 60 -8.19 3.67 24.04
C ALA A 60 -8.40 5.13 23.58
N THR A 61 -7.57 6.05 24.07
CA THR A 61 -7.63 7.49 23.78
C THR A 61 -6.91 7.89 22.48
N ASP A 62 -6.04 7.03 21.92
CA ASP A 62 -5.34 7.35 20.68
C ASP A 62 -6.31 7.41 19.51
N LYS A 63 -6.30 8.49 18.78
CA LYS A 63 -7.14 8.65 17.57
C LYS A 63 -6.67 7.78 16.42
N LEU A 64 -5.36 7.51 16.35
CA LEU A 64 -4.76 6.63 15.37
C LEU A 64 -4.42 5.28 16.02
N LYS A 65 -4.91 4.20 15.43
CA LYS A 65 -4.50 2.84 15.76
C LYS A 65 -3.60 2.31 14.66
N ILE A 66 -2.48 1.70 15.05
CA ILE A 66 -1.51 1.11 14.15
C ILE A 66 -1.50 -0.38 14.34
N ILE A 67 -1.63 -1.14 13.26
CA ILE A 67 -1.56 -2.60 13.26
C ILE A 67 -0.49 -3.02 12.26
N PHE A 68 0.60 -3.57 12.76
CA PHE A 68 1.68 -4.12 11.96
C PHE A 68 1.40 -5.60 11.69
N VAL A 69 1.24 -5.94 10.42
CA VAL A 69 0.99 -7.29 9.91
C VAL A 69 2.24 -7.73 9.14
N PRO A 70 3.19 -8.40 9.81
CA PRO A 70 4.52 -8.68 9.26
C PRO A 70 4.60 -9.97 8.45
N CYS A 71 3.49 -10.52 7.99
CA CYS A 71 3.42 -11.80 7.29
C CYS A 71 2.82 -11.67 5.89
N TYR A 72 3.02 -12.69 5.08
CA TYR A 72 2.26 -12.83 3.84
C TYR A 72 0.82 -13.21 4.14
N LEU A 73 -0.11 -12.58 3.41
CA LEU A 73 -1.54 -12.76 3.60
C LEU A 73 -2.08 -13.71 2.53
N ASP A 74 -1.85 -14.99 2.75
CA ASP A 74 -2.29 -16.09 1.87
C ASP A 74 -3.60 -16.77 2.35
N GLY A 75 -4.17 -16.27 3.45
CA GLY A 75 -5.37 -16.83 4.08
C GLY A 75 -5.10 -17.78 5.24
N HIS A 76 -3.82 -18.04 5.59
CA HIS A 76 -3.42 -19.00 6.62
C HIS A 76 -2.46 -18.38 7.64
N ASP A 77 -2.48 -17.08 7.80
CA ASP A 77 -1.56 -16.35 8.70
C ASP A 77 -1.79 -16.61 10.20
N GLY A 78 -2.90 -17.23 10.57
CA GLY A 78 -3.22 -17.58 11.96
C GLY A 78 -3.90 -16.48 12.77
N ILE A 79 -4.00 -15.26 12.27
CA ILE A 79 -4.67 -14.11 12.91
C ILE A 79 -5.84 -13.62 12.06
N LEU A 80 -5.57 -13.08 10.88
CA LEU A 80 -6.58 -12.53 9.99
C LEU A 80 -7.24 -13.63 9.14
N ASN A 81 -6.46 -14.62 8.74
CA ASN A 81 -6.88 -15.76 7.92
C ASN A 81 -7.68 -15.34 6.67
N LYS A 82 -7.23 -14.26 6.05
CA LYS A 82 -7.80 -13.69 4.84
C LYS A 82 -6.72 -13.48 3.79
N PRO A 83 -6.95 -13.84 2.52
CA PRO A 83 -6.07 -13.45 1.44
C PRO A 83 -5.93 -11.92 1.35
N TYR A 84 -4.79 -11.45 0.86
CA TYR A 84 -4.50 -10.01 0.74
C TYR A 84 -5.63 -9.22 0.06
N TYR A 85 -6.16 -9.72 -1.04
CA TYR A 85 -7.22 -9.02 -1.78
C TYR A 85 -8.54 -8.92 -1.02
N ASP A 86 -8.87 -9.90 -0.19
CA ASP A 86 -10.06 -9.86 0.67
C ASP A 86 -9.94 -8.78 1.75
N LEU A 87 -8.72 -8.48 2.19
CA LEU A 87 -8.45 -7.38 3.12
C LEU A 87 -8.38 -6.03 2.39
N LEU A 88 -7.77 -6.02 1.21
CA LEU A 88 -7.58 -4.80 0.41
C LEU A 88 -8.91 -4.11 0.10
N ILE A 89 -9.96 -4.86 -0.28
CA ILE A 89 -11.26 -4.28 -0.60
C ILE A 89 -11.92 -3.54 0.58
N GLY A 90 -11.49 -3.84 1.80
CA GLY A 90 -11.95 -3.16 3.02
C GLY A 90 -11.19 -1.87 3.36
N MET A 91 -10.17 -1.51 2.60
CA MET A 91 -9.37 -0.31 2.87
C MET A 91 -10.00 0.94 2.25
N ASP A 92 -9.81 2.07 2.92
CA ASP A 92 -10.23 3.38 2.41
C ASP A 92 -9.19 4.01 1.50
N ALA A 93 -7.92 3.74 1.76
CA ALA A 93 -6.78 4.19 0.97
C ALA A 93 -5.58 3.26 1.17
N THR A 94 -4.66 3.28 0.21
CA THR A 94 -3.36 2.59 0.30
C THR A 94 -2.21 3.56 0.06
N VAL A 95 -1.06 3.26 0.68
CA VAL A 95 0.15 4.07 0.57
C VAL A 95 1.34 3.16 0.25
N TYR A 96 1.98 3.42 -0.87
CA TYR A 96 3.17 2.71 -1.34
C TYR A 96 4.33 3.69 -1.54
N PRO A 97 5.05 4.06 -0.46
CA PRO A 97 6.08 5.08 -0.49
C PRO A 97 7.42 4.51 -0.97
N SER A 98 7.44 3.94 -2.17
CA SER A 98 8.62 3.27 -2.74
C SER A 98 9.78 4.22 -2.97
N TYR A 99 11.01 3.76 -2.69
CA TYR A 99 12.25 4.39 -3.16
C TYR A 99 12.66 3.92 -4.54
N TYR A 100 12.33 2.69 -4.89
CA TYR A 100 12.53 2.13 -6.20
C TYR A 100 11.59 0.96 -6.42
N GLU A 101 10.88 1.00 -7.53
CA GLU A 101 10.01 -0.08 -7.96
C GLU A 101 9.97 -0.05 -9.50
N PRO A 102 10.44 -1.10 -10.22
CA PRO A 102 10.46 -1.09 -11.69
C PRO A 102 9.10 -0.78 -12.32
N TRP A 103 8.04 -1.38 -11.77
CA TRP A 103 6.66 -1.04 -12.13
C TRP A 103 5.84 -0.68 -10.89
N GLY A 104 5.54 -1.63 -10.03
CA GLY A 104 4.66 -1.49 -8.88
C GLY A 104 3.27 -2.07 -9.17
N TYR A 105 3.15 -3.39 -9.05
CA TYR A 105 1.87 -4.06 -9.21
C TYR A 105 0.90 -3.74 -8.09
N THR A 106 1.37 -3.66 -6.85
CA THR A 106 0.53 -3.41 -5.68
C THR A 106 -0.28 -2.10 -5.75
N PRO A 107 0.28 -0.95 -6.15
CA PRO A 107 -0.54 0.25 -6.34
C PRO A 107 -1.51 0.12 -7.53
N LEU A 108 -1.14 -0.57 -8.61
CA LEU A 108 -2.05 -0.85 -9.72
C LEU A 108 -3.21 -1.75 -9.30
N GLU A 109 -2.92 -2.82 -8.57
CA GLU A 109 -3.94 -3.72 -8.01
C GLU A 109 -4.88 -2.98 -7.07
N SER A 110 -4.35 -2.11 -6.21
CA SER A 110 -5.16 -1.31 -5.31
C SER A 110 -6.19 -0.46 -6.07
N ILE A 111 -5.76 0.27 -7.09
CA ILE A 111 -6.71 1.07 -7.90
C ILE A 111 -7.65 0.22 -8.76
N ALA A 112 -7.25 -1.01 -9.11
CA ALA A 112 -8.12 -1.95 -9.81
C ALA A 112 -9.29 -2.43 -8.92
N PHE A 113 -9.10 -2.47 -7.60
CA PHE A 113 -10.17 -2.65 -6.61
C PHE A 113 -10.90 -1.34 -6.25
N GLY A 114 -10.58 -0.24 -6.93
CA GLY A 114 -11.19 1.06 -6.66
C GLY A 114 -10.72 1.67 -5.34
N ILE A 115 -9.53 1.34 -4.86
CA ILE A 115 -8.97 1.93 -3.63
C ILE A 115 -8.09 3.12 -4.01
N PRO A 116 -8.39 4.34 -3.53
CA PRO A 116 -7.53 5.49 -3.75
C PRO A 116 -6.12 5.24 -3.23
N THR A 117 -5.11 5.56 -4.03
CA THR A 117 -3.74 5.11 -3.80
C THR A 117 -2.76 6.29 -3.81
N ILE A 118 -1.83 6.29 -2.86
CA ILE A 118 -0.70 7.21 -2.81
C ILE A 118 0.56 6.41 -3.15
N THR A 119 1.33 6.87 -4.12
CA THR A 119 2.60 6.27 -4.54
C THR A 119 3.64 7.34 -4.80
N THR A 120 4.84 6.95 -5.24
CA THR A 120 5.92 7.89 -5.56
C THR A 120 6.27 7.86 -7.04
N ASP A 121 6.96 8.87 -7.52
CA ASP A 121 7.50 8.92 -8.88
C ASP A 121 8.83 8.15 -9.06
N LEU A 122 9.28 7.45 -8.02
CA LEU A 122 10.35 6.45 -8.10
C LEU A 122 9.83 5.04 -8.45
N ALA A 123 8.52 4.88 -8.59
CA ALA A 123 7.87 3.67 -9.10
C ALA A 123 7.43 3.90 -10.56
N GLY A 124 7.63 2.90 -11.42
CA GLY A 124 7.19 2.96 -12.83
C GLY A 124 5.69 3.21 -12.96
N PHE A 125 4.87 2.58 -12.11
CA PHE A 125 3.45 2.87 -12.02
C PHE A 125 3.17 4.34 -11.68
N GLY A 126 3.90 4.93 -10.74
CA GLY A 126 3.75 6.33 -10.38
C GLY A 126 4.04 7.27 -11.54
N LEU A 127 5.14 7.01 -12.27
CA LEU A 127 5.48 7.76 -13.49
C LEU A 127 4.41 7.61 -14.58
N TRP A 128 3.86 6.41 -14.74
CA TRP A 128 2.77 6.17 -15.69
C TRP A 128 1.48 6.87 -15.24
N ALA A 129 1.09 6.73 -13.98
CA ALA A 129 -0.11 7.35 -13.44
C ALA A 129 -0.08 8.88 -13.58
N LYS A 130 1.06 9.51 -13.28
CA LYS A 130 1.29 10.96 -13.41
C LYS A 130 0.99 11.51 -14.81
N LYS A 131 1.14 10.67 -15.84
CA LYS A 131 0.79 11.03 -17.23
C LYS A 131 -0.70 10.89 -17.56
N HIS A 132 -1.47 10.20 -16.71
CA HIS A 132 -2.87 9.85 -16.96
C HIS A 132 -3.86 10.56 -16.02
N VAL A 133 -3.36 11.24 -14.99
CA VAL A 133 -4.16 12.08 -14.09
C VAL A 133 -3.89 13.57 -14.36
N THR A 134 -4.89 14.42 -14.22
CA THR A 134 -4.77 15.84 -14.52
C THR A 134 -4.29 16.66 -13.34
N GLY A 135 -4.73 16.31 -12.14
CA GLY A 135 -4.51 17.13 -10.93
C GLY A 135 -3.44 16.60 -9.98
N ASN A 136 -2.86 15.43 -10.23
CA ASN A 136 -1.88 14.76 -9.35
C ASN A 136 -2.23 14.86 -7.86
N ASN A 137 -3.49 14.61 -7.52
CA ASN A 137 -3.97 14.62 -6.15
C ASN A 137 -4.91 13.42 -5.92
N ILE A 138 -5.15 13.07 -4.67
CA ILE A 138 -5.92 11.88 -4.30
C ILE A 138 -7.37 11.88 -4.84
N SER A 139 -7.93 13.04 -5.15
CA SER A 139 -9.26 13.15 -5.73
C SER A 139 -9.34 12.62 -7.17
N GLU A 140 -8.20 12.43 -7.84
CA GLU A 140 -8.10 11.77 -9.14
C GLU A 140 -8.02 10.23 -9.03
N GLY A 141 -8.04 9.70 -7.79
CA GLY A 141 -7.92 8.28 -7.49
C GLY A 141 -6.48 7.81 -7.24
N VAL A 142 -5.49 8.57 -7.67
CA VAL A 142 -4.05 8.34 -7.39
C VAL A 142 -3.37 9.68 -7.12
N ALA A 143 -2.62 9.74 -6.02
CA ALA A 143 -1.66 10.80 -5.76
C ALA A 143 -0.23 10.27 -5.95
N VAL A 144 0.57 10.96 -6.77
CA VAL A 144 1.96 10.60 -7.02
C VAL A 144 2.85 11.64 -6.35
N VAL A 145 3.54 11.23 -5.29
CA VAL A 145 4.42 12.09 -4.52
C VAL A 145 5.81 12.11 -5.18
N ASN A 146 6.36 13.30 -5.35
CA ASN A 146 7.75 13.45 -5.80
C ASN A 146 8.68 13.03 -4.66
N ARG A 147 9.59 12.09 -4.91
CA ARG A 147 10.51 11.55 -3.92
C ARG A 147 11.93 11.53 -4.44
N ASP A 148 12.86 11.97 -3.59
CA ASP A 148 14.30 11.86 -3.78
C ASP A 148 14.99 11.51 -2.45
N ASP A 149 16.32 11.49 -2.42
CA ASP A 149 17.09 11.11 -1.25
C ASP A 149 17.09 12.17 -0.13
N PHE A 150 16.59 13.38 -0.39
CA PHE A 150 16.75 14.53 0.50
C PHE A 150 15.40 15.10 0.98
N ASN A 151 14.28 14.71 0.41
CA ASN A 151 12.96 15.29 0.66
C ASN A 151 12.05 14.42 1.55
N TYR A 152 12.61 13.71 2.52
CA TYR A 152 11.87 12.79 3.40
C TYR A 152 10.66 13.43 4.09
N PHE A 153 10.85 14.63 4.65
CA PHE A 153 9.76 15.30 5.38
C PHE A 153 8.68 15.83 4.46
N GLU A 154 9.05 16.37 3.31
CA GLU A 154 8.11 16.82 2.28
C GLU A 154 7.27 15.67 1.75
N VAL A 155 7.86 14.48 1.60
CA VAL A 155 7.13 13.25 1.22
C VAL A 155 6.13 12.86 2.31
N ALA A 156 6.54 12.89 3.58
CA ALA A 156 5.66 12.59 4.70
C ALA A 156 4.48 13.58 4.78
N ASP A 157 4.74 14.87 4.58
CA ASP A 157 3.71 15.91 4.56
C ASP A 157 2.76 15.76 3.37
N ALA A 158 3.26 15.42 2.19
CA ALA A 158 2.45 15.18 1.01
C ALA A 158 1.53 13.95 1.18
N ILE A 159 2.05 12.86 1.76
CA ILE A 159 1.25 11.67 2.10
C ILE A 159 0.18 12.05 3.12
N THR A 160 0.55 12.74 4.19
CA THR A 160 -0.37 13.19 5.25
C THR A 160 -1.48 14.07 4.68
N SER A 161 -1.13 15.06 3.87
CA SER A 161 -2.08 15.96 3.21
C SER A 161 -3.06 15.20 2.33
N SER A 162 -2.59 14.20 1.59
CA SER A 162 -3.44 13.36 0.74
C SER A 162 -4.42 12.52 1.56
N ILE A 163 -3.96 11.93 2.68
CA ILE A 163 -4.83 11.18 3.60
C ILE A 163 -5.89 12.08 4.23
N LEU A 164 -5.51 13.26 4.71
CA LEU A 164 -6.43 14.22 5.31
C LEU A 164 -7.45 14.74 4.29
N ALA A 165 -7.01 15.01 3.06
CA ALA A 165 -7.91 15.41 1.97
C ALA A 165 -8.95 14.34 1.67
N LEU A 166 -8.57 13.05 1.69
CA LEU A 166 -9.51 11.94 1.50
C LEU A 166 -10.45 11.78 2.72
N ALA A 167 -9.91 11.87 3.94
CA ALA A 167 -10.69 11.73 5.17
C ALA A 167 -11.75 12.82 5.35
N GLY A 168 -11.56 13.99 4.72
CA GLY A 168 -12.54 15.08 4.71
C GLY A 168 -13.67 14.92 3.68
N LYS A 169 -13.66 13.86 2.87
CA LYS A 169 -14.65 13.63 1.82
C LYS A 169 -15.90 12.94 2.35
N ASP A 170 -17.05 13.34 1.81
CA ASP A 170 -18.30 12.63 2.07
C ASP A 170 -18.37 11.29 1.30
N LYS A 171 -19.42 10.50 1.57
CA LYS A 171 -19.62 9.19 0.94
C LYS A 171 -19.74 9.27 -0.60
N LYS A 172 -20.36 10.32 -1.11
CA LYS A 172 -20.56 10.51 -2.55
C LYS A 172 -19.26 10.87 -3.23
N GLU A 173 -18.51 11.80 -2.67
CA GLU A 173 -17.17 12.18 -3.15
C GLU A 173 -16.21 11.00 -3.12
N THR A 174 -16.21 10.23 -2.02
CA THR A 174 -15.38 9.03 -1.89
C THR A 174 -15.75 7.99 -2.95
N ALA A 175 -17.03 7.76 -3.22
CA ALA A 175 -17.45 6.84 -4.27
C ALA A 175 -16.97 7.28 -5.66
N GLU A 176 -17.01 8.58 -5.97
CA GLU A 176 -16.47 9.11 -7.23
C GLU A 176 -14.94 8.95 -7.32
N ILE A 177 -14.21 9.17 -6.23
CA ILE A 177 -12.76 8.96 -6.19
C ILE A 177 -12.43 7.48 -6.45
N ARG A 178 -13.14 6.55 -5.78
CA ARG A 178 -12.98 5.10 -6.00
C ARG A 178 -13.27 4.71 -7.46
N LYS A 179 -14.29 5.28 -8.06
CA LYS A 179 -14.60 5.07 -9.49
C LYS A 179 -13.47 5.58 -10.40
N ARG A 180 -12.88 6.73 -10.09
CA ARG A 180 -11.73 7.27 -10.85
C ARG A 180 -10.52 6.35 -10.73
N SER A 181 -10.23 5.83 -9.53
CA SER A 181 -9.18 4.82 -9.34
C SER A 181 -9.39 3.62 -10.26
N PHE A 182 -10.59 3.04 -10.25
CA PHE A 182 -10.95 1.90 -11.10
C PHE A 182 -10.83 2.23 -12.60
N CYS A 183 -11.33 3.39 -13.04
CA CYS A 183 -11.24 3.83 -14.43
C CYS A 183 -9.78 4.06 -14.88
N LEU A 184 -8.91 4.50 -13.96
CA LEU A 184 -7.49 4.65 -14.24
C LEU A 184 -6.84 3.27 -14.42
N ALA A 185 -7.15 2.30 -13.56
CA ALA A 185 -6.64 0.94 -13.68
C ALA A 185 -6.95 0.30 -15.03
N ALA A 186 -8.15 0.52 -15.56
CA ALA A 186 -8.56 0.01 -16.88
C ALA A 186 -7.68 0.52 -18.04
N LYS A 187 -6.97 1.65 -17.86
CA LYS A 187 -5.98 2.13 -18.85
C LYS A 187 -4.68 1.34 -18.83
N ALA A 188 -4.42 0.57 -17.76
CA ALA A 188 -3.23 -0.26 -17.58
C ALA A 188 -3.50 -1.75 -17.84
N GLU A 189 -4.61 -2.09 -18.47
CA GLU A 189 -4.88 -3.46 -18.90
C GLU A 189 -3.85 -3.96 -19.91
N TRP A 190 -3.55 -5.25 -19.86
CA TRP A 190 -2.61 -5.89 -20.77
C TRP A 190 -2.91 -5.63 -22.24
N SER A 191 -4.19 -5.60 -22.61
CA SER A 191 -4.66 -5.24 -23.97
C SER A 191 -4.17 -3.86 -24.44
N LYS A 192 -3.79 -2.97 -23.53
CA LYS A 192 -3.23 -1.65 -23.82
C LYS A 192 -1.70 -1.66 -23.84
N PHE A 193 -1.07 -2.53 -23.09
CA PHE A 193 0.39 -2.59 -23.02
C PHE A 193 1.02 -3.52 -24.05
N ILE A 194 0.28 -4.52 -24.56
CA ILE A 194 0.81 -5.49 -25.52
C ILE A 194 1.39 -4.81 -26.78
N VAL A 195 0.81 -3.70 -27.21
CA VAL A 195 1.27 -2.96 -28.39
C VAL A 195 2.72 -2.48 -28.27
N TYR A 196 3.17 -2.16 -27.05
CA TYR A 196 4.56 -1.76 -26.81
C TYR A 196 5.54 -2.95 -26.91
N TYR A 197 5.10 -4.15 -26.53
CA TYR A 197 5.85 -5.38 -26.70
C TYR A 197 5.97 -5.77 -28.16
N GLU A 198 4.86 -5.68 -28.91
CA GLU A 198 4.84 -5.95 -30.36
C GLU A 198 5.79 -5.00 -31.09
N GLU A 199 5.80 -3.72 -30.76
CA GLU A 199 6.71 -2.74 -31.31
C GLU A 199 8.18 -3.05 -30.96
N ALA A 200 8.45 -3.40 -29.68
CA ALA A 200 9.79 -3.81 -29.27
C ALA A 200 10.28 -5.05 -30.01
N PHE A 201 9.42 -6.04 -30.22
CA PHE A 201 9.73 -7.24 -31.00
C PHE A 201 10.01 -6.90 -32.47
N ARG A 202 9.21 -6.03 -33.07
CA ARG A 202 9.43 -5.55 -34.44
C ARG A 202 10.81 -4.90 -34.60
N ILE A 203 11.15 -3.98 -33.69
CA ILE A 203 12.45 -3.29 -33.68
C ILE A 203 13.60 -4.32 -33.51
N ALA A 204 13.45 -5.28 -32.57
CA ALA A 204 14.47 -6.29 -32.33
C ALA A 204 14.71 -7.17 -33.57
N LEU A 205 13.67 -7.59 -34.26
CA LEU A 205 13.76 -8.38 -35.48
C LEU A 205 14.41 -7.59 -36.65
N GLU A 206 14.10 -6.33 -36.81
CA GLU A 206 14.75 -5.45 -37.80
C GLU A 206 16.25 -5.30 -37.50
N HIS A 207 16.64 -5.14 -36.25
CA HIS A 207 18.05 -5.08 -35.87
C HIS A 207 18.77 -6.43 -36.10
N ALA A 208 18.11 -7.54 -35.79
CA ALA A 208 18.69 -8.87 -36.02
C ALA A 208 18.93 -9.14 -37.52
N SER A 209 17.96 -8.76 -38.38
CA SER A 209 18.14 -8.94 -39.85
C SER A 209 19.29 -8.12 -40.42
N LYS A 210 19.54 -6.91 -39.88
CA LYS A 210 20.67 -6.06 -40.30
C LYS A 210 22.05 -6.57 -39.86
N ARG A 211 22.13 -7.43 -38.83
CA ARG A 211 23.37 -8.04 -38.38
C ARG A 211 23.80 -9.26 -39.22
N ASN A 212 22.83 -9.89 -39.89
CA ASN A 212 23.09 -11.09 -40.71
C ASN A 212 23.33 -10.78 -42.18
N ASN A 213 23.34 -9.51 -42.55
CA ASN A 213 23.76 -8.96 -43.84
C ASN A 213 25.10 -8.20 -43.70
#